data_d93ce6b47a883dabdc8813b00b43e0b9
#
_entry.id   d93ce6b47a883dabdc8813b00b43e0b9
#
_cell.length_a   1.000
_cell.length_b   1.000
_cell.length_c   1.000
_cell.angle_alpha   90.00
_cell.angle_beta   90.00
_cell.angle_gamma   90.00
#
_symmetry.space_group_name_H-M   'P 1'
#
loop_
_entity.id
_entity.type
_entity.pdbx_description
1 polymer ?
#
loop_
_entity_poly.entity_id
_entity_poly.type
_entity_poly.pdbx_seq_one_letter_code
_entity_poly.pdbx_strand_id
1 'polypeptide(L)'
;MRQEEPMDLWVYEREAFDAGIKLVCGVDEAGRGPLAGPVCAAAGMLPPGLDIPGLNDSKKLTDKKRRELYDVIVEQAVSYGITFASEQEIDEINILQATFLAMERAMQTLSPQPQLALIDGNRAKDFGLPVRTIVKGDSLSASIAAASILAKVTRDRLMEEYDAQYPQYGFAVHKGYGTKRHYEALREFGPSPIHRKTFLKKFYENP
;
A
#
# COMPACT_ATOMS: atom_id res chain seq x y z
N MET A 1 -33.81 -0.36 -12.05
CA MET A 1 -32.41 -0.43 -11.57
C MET A 1 -31.63 0.61 -12.36
N ARG A 2 -31.15 1.67 -11.70
CA ARG A 2 -30.21 2.59 -12.37
C ARG A 2 -28.92 1.81 -12.53
N GLN A 3 -28.45 1.61 -13.76
CA GLN A 3 -27.08 1.17 -14.01
C GLN A 3 -26.19 2.34 -13.53
N GLU A 4 -25.44 2.15 -12.46
CA GLU A 4 -24.39 3.09 -12.09
C GLU A 4 -23.40 3.09 -13.25
N GLU A 5 -23.17 4.24 -13.85
CA GLU A 5 -22.13 4.41 -14.87
C GLU A 5 -20.79 4.00 -14.25
N PRO A 6 -19.95 3.28 -14.97
CA PRO A 6 -18.63 2.89 -14.46
C PRO A 6 -17.85 4.15 -14.05
N MET A 7 -17.35 4.19 -12.83
CA MET A 7 -16.60 5.32 -12.31
C MET A 7 -15.33 5.53 -13.14
N ASP A 8 -15.17 6.73 -13.65
CA ASP A 8 -13.98 7.11 -14.41
C ASP A 8 -12.79 7.34 -13.47
N LEU A 9 -11.86 6.42 -13.50
CA LEU A 9 -10.66 6.47 -12.64
C LEU A 9 -9.56 7.41 -13.17
N TRP A 10 -9.71 7.99 -14.36
CA TRP A 10 -8.67 8.80 -14.99
C TRP A 10 -8.84 10.31 -14.80
N VAL A 11 -9.80 10.75 -14.00
CA VAL A 11 -10.11 12.19 -13.84
C VAL A 11 -8.91 13.00 -13.37
N TYR A 12 -8.23 12.54 -12.34
CA TYR A 12 -7.10 13.26 -11.74
C TYR A 12 -5.85 13.26 -12.62
N GLU A 13 -5.60 12.15 -13.30
CA GLU A 13 -4.49 12.05 -14.25
C GLU A 13 -4.74 12.94 -15.48
N ARG A 14 -5.97 12.97 -16.02
CA ARG A 14 -6.31 13.86 -17.15
C ARG A 14 -6.18 15.32 -16.77
N GLU A 15 -6.65 15.75 -15.61
CA GLU A 15 -6.44 17.12 -15.12
C GLU A 15 -4.95 17.50 -15.12
N ALA A 16 -4.07 16.58 -14.71
CA ALA A 16 -2.63 16.80 -14.73
C ALA A 16 -2.08 16.85 -16.17
N PHE A 17 -2.53 15.96 -17.05
CA PHE A 17 -2.11 15.93 -18.46
C PHE A 17 -2.56 17.20 -19.21
N ASP A 18 -3.76 17.69 -18.95
CA ASP A 18 -4.30 18.93 -19.52
C ASP A 18 -3.51 20.17 -19.03
N ALA A 19 -2.95 20.10 -17.82
CA ALA A 19 -2.04 21.11 -17.28
C ALA A 19 -0.60 20.98 -17.81
N GLY A 20 -0.31 20.04 -18.72
CA GLY A 20 1.00 19.84 -19.35
C GLY A 20 1.95 18.92 -18.56
N ILE A 21 1.50 18.33 -17.46
CA ILE A 21 2.27 17.34 -16.68
C ILE A 21 2.14 15.97 -17.36
N LYS A 22 3.25 15.37 -17.78
CA LYS A 22 3.24 14.10 -18.55
C LYS A 22 3.50 12.86 -17.71
N LEU A 23 4.24 13.00 -16.62
CA LEU A 23 4.70 11.90 -15.78
C LEU A 23 4.00 11.99 -14.41
N VAL A 24 2.89 11.29 -14.27
CA VAL A 24 2.07 11.24 -13.05
C VAL A 24 2.19 9.86 -12.45
N CYS A 25 2.53 9.75 -11.17
CA CYS A 25 2.46 8.49 -10.43
C CYS A 25 1.34 8.52 -9.39
N GLY A 26 0.72 7.38 -9.16
CA GLY A 26 -0.13 7.13 -8.01
C GLY A 26 0.68 6.45 -6.90
N VAL A 27 0.38 6.77 -5.64
CA VAL A 27 1.09 6.24 -4.46
C VAL A 27 0.09 5.81 -3.41
N ASP A 28 0.27 4.60 -2.87
CA ASP A 28 -0.55 4.07 -1.77
C ASP A 28 0.29 3.15 -0.87
N GLU A 29 -0.24 2.82 0.32
CA GLU A 29 0.40 1.93 1.27
C GLU A 29 -0.49 0.77 1.72
N ALA A 30 0.16 -0.28 2.21
CA ALA A 30 -0.47 -1.39 2.91
C ALA A 30 0.24 -1.70 4.22
N GLY A 31 -0.53 -2.00 5.28
CA GLY A 31 0.06 -2.49 6.51
C GLY A 31 0.34 -1.45 7.58
N ARG A 32 -0.41 -0.33 7.65
CA ARG A 32 -0.29 0.64 8.76
C ARG A 32 -0.83 0.12 10.09
N GLY A 33 -1.95 -0.59 10.08
CA GLY A 33 -2.64 -1.05 11.29
C GLY A 33 -2.17 -2.35 11.95
N PRO A 34 -1.47 -3.28 11.29
CA PRO A 34 -1.02 -4.53 11.88
C PRO A 34 -0.07 -4.36 13.06
N LEU A 35 -0.07 -5.34 13.97
CA LEU A 35 0.85 -5.46 15.11
C LEU A 35 2.23 -6.01 14.71
N ALA A 36 2.31 -6.64 13.53
CA ALA A 36 3.51 -7.28 13.02
C ALA A 36 3.70 -7.04 11.52
N GLY A 37 4.94 -7.10 11.09
CA GLY A 37 5.37 -6.89 9.72
C GLY A 37 5.58 -5.41 9.36
N PRO A 38 6.32 -5.14 8.26
CA PRO A 38 6.63 -3.79 7.82
C PRO A 38 5.40 -3.08 7.25
N VAL A 39 5.49 -1.77 7.06
CA VAL A 39 4.60 -1.04 6.16
C VAL A 39 5.19 -1.11 4.75
N CYS A 40 4.33 -1.43 3.77
CA CYS A 40 4.68 -1.48 2.35
C CYS A 40 4.07 -0.27 1.65
N ALA A 41 4.84 0.43 0.85
CA ALA A 41 4.31 1.46 -0.05
C ALA A 41 4.68 1.11 -1.50
N ALA A 42 3.80 1.48 -2.41
CA ALA A 42 4.05 1.39 -3.84
C ALA A 42 3.78 2.71 -4.54
N ALA A 43 4.53 2.95 -5.59
CA ALA A 43 4.30 4.01 -6.56
C ALA A 43 4.16 3.40 -7.94
N GLY A 44 3.15 3.82 -8.71
CA GLY A 44 2.89 3.28 -10.05
C GLY A 44 2.60 4.39 -11.06
N MET A 45 3.22 4.29 -12.22
CA MET A 45 3.01 5.21 -13.34
C MET A 45 2.42 4.40 -14.50
N LEU A 46 1.18 4.69 -14.86
CA LEU A 46 0.48 4.01 -15.94
C LEU A 46 0.57 4.80 -17.25
N PRO A 47 0.57 4.13 -18.41
CA PRO A 47 0.38 4.80 -19.69
C PRO A 47 -0.94 5.55 -19.70
N PRO A 48 -1.01 6.79 -20.27
CA PRO A 48 -2.24 7.56 -20.33
C PRO A 48 -3.39 6.79 -21.00
N GLY A 49 -4.52 6.71 -20.30
CA GLY A 49 -5.73 6.06 -20.81
C GLY A 49 -5.68 4.52 -20.84
N LEU A 50 -4.69 3.90 -20.21
CA LEU A 50 -4.63 2.44 -20.10
C LEU A 50 -5.89 1.91 -19.39
N ASP A 51 -6.65 1.06 -20.09
CA ASP A 51 -7.77 0.35 -19.49
C ASP A 51 -7.31 -0.98 -18.90
N ILE A 52 -7.46 -1.10 -17.59
CA ILE A 52 -7.21 -2.37 -16.88
C ILE A 52 -8.56 -2.88 -16.35
N PRO A 53 -9.19 -3.85 -17.01
CA PRO A 53 -10.52 -4.31 -16.65
C PRO A 53 -10.61 -4.83 -15.20
N GLY A 54 -11.46 -4.19 -14.41
CA GLY A 54 -11.68 -4.53 -13.00
C GLY A 54 -10.70 -3.87 -12.03
N LEU A 55 -9.86 -2.93 -12.48
CA LEU A 55 -9.07 -2.08 -11.60
C LEU A 55 -10.00 -1.30 -10.66
N ASN A 56 -9.77 -1.41 -9.36
CA ASN A 56 -10.54 -0.74 -8.31
C ASN A 56 -9.76 -0.78 -7.00
N ASP A 57 -10.30 -0.14 -5.97
CA ASP A 57 -9.85 -0.25 -4.58
C ASP A 57 -9.52 -1.71 -4.21
N SER A 58 -8.28 -1.95 -3.81
CA SER A 58 -7.76 -3.29 -3.53
C SER A 58 -8.56 -4.04 -2.45
N LYS A 59 -9.23 -3.32 -1.54
CA LYS A 59 -10.04 -3.89 -0.45
C LYS A 59 -11.37 -4.45 -0.93
N LYS A 60 -11.87 -3.98 -2.08
CA LYS A 60 -13.11 -4.46 -2.72
C LYS A 60 -12.89 -5.70 -3.59
N LEU A 61 -11.64 -6.04 -3.87
CA LEU A 61 -11.27 -7.16 -4.73
C LEU A 61 -11.02 -8.44 -3.92
N THR A 62 -11.30 -9.60 -4.52
CA THR A 62 -10.87 -10.89 -3.98
C THR A 62 -9.34 -11.01 -4.08
N ASP A 63 -8.73 -11.85 -3.25
CA ASP A 63 -7.28 -12.09 -3.30
C ASP A 63 -6.82 -12.56 -4.69
N LYS A 64 -7.55 -13.52 -5.28
CA LYS A 64 -7.30 -14.01 -6.64
C LYS A 64 -7.27 -12.86 -7.65
N LYS A 65 -8.31 -11.99 -7.65
CA LYS A 65 -8.40 -10.88 -8.60
C LYS A 65 -7.29 -9.85 -8.38
N ARG A 66 -6.90 -9.56 -7.12
CA ARG A 66 -5.76 -8.68 -6.84
C ARG A 66 -4.45 -9.22 -7.42
N ARG A 67 -4.19 -10.52 -7.27
CA ARG A 67 -2.98 -11.16 -7.82
C ARG A 67 -2.96 -11.14 -9.34
N GLU A 68 -4.08 -11.39 -10.00
CA GLU A 68 -4.22 -11.25 -11.47
C GLU A 68 -3.92 -9.81 -11.92
N LEU A 69 -4.52 -8.83 -11.25
CA LEU A 69 -4.29 -7.42 -11.57
C LEU A 69 -2.88 -6.95 -11.26
N TYR A 70 -2.25 -7.48 -10.22
CA TYR A 70 -0.86 -7.21 -9.90
C TYR A 70 0.05 -7.56 -11.09
N ASP A 71 -0.12 -8.74 -11.66
CA ASP A 71 0.70 -9.21 -12.79
C ASP A 71 0.47 -8.31 -14.04
N VAL A 72 -0.80 -7.92 -14.31
CA VAL A 72 -1.14 -6.99 -15.39
C VAL A 72 -0.50 -5.61 -15.17
N ILE A 73 -0.55 -5.07 -13.95
CA ILE A 73 0.03 -3.76 -13.63
C ILE A 73 1.55 -3.80 -13.82
N VAL A 74 2.23 -4.84 -13.32
CA VAL A 74 3.68 -5.02 -13.45
C VAL A 74 4.10 -5.09 -14.92
N GLU A 75 3.30 -5.74 -15.77
CA GLU A 75 3.58 -5.88 -17.20
C GLU A 75 3.33 -4.58 -17.98
N GLN A 76 2.31 -3.80 -17.62
CA GLN A 76 1.83 -2.67 -18.44
C GLN A 76 2.21 -1.29 -17.90
N ALA A 77 2.68 -1.18 -16.66
CA ALA A 77 3.10 0.10 -16.10
C ALA A 77 4.33 0.67 -16.86
N VAL A 78 4.34 1.98 -17.04
CA VAL A 78 5.55 2.70 -17.53
C VAL A 78 6.71 2.49 -16.57
N SER A 79 6.41 2.59 -15.27
CA SER A 79 7.36 2.33 -14.18
C SER A 79 6.58 2.08 -12.89
N TYR A 80 7.14 1.26 -12.03
CA TYR A 80 6.62 1.06 -10.67
C TYR A 80 7.76 0.85 -9.67
N GLY A 81 7.49 1.18 -8.42
CA GLY A 81 8.39 0.98 -7.30
C GLY A 81 7.61 0.45 -6.10
N ILE A 82 8.18 -0.55 -5.41
CA ILE A 82 7.58 -1.13 -4.21
C ILE A 82 8.67 -1.21 -3.14
N THR A 83 8.42 -0.62 -1.99
CA THR A 83 9.40 -0.58 -0.89
C THR A 83 8.73 -0.77 0.46
N PHE A 84 9.56 -0.97 1.46
CA PHE A 84 9.13 -1.17 2.83
C PHE A 84 9.80 -0.17 3.77
N ALA A 85 9.12 0.12 4.89
CA ALA A 85 9.77 0.56 6.11
C ALA A 85 9.56 -0.52 7.16
N SER A 86 10.67 -0.93 7.79
CA SER A 86 10.74 -2.05 8.72
C SER A 86 10.00 -1.79 10.04
N GLU A 87 9.79 -2.84 10.80
CA GLU A 87 9.22 -2.78 12.15
C GLU A 87 10.07 -1.91 13.09
N GLN A 88 11.41 -1.96 12.94
CA GLN A 88 12.33 -1.12 13.69
C GLN A 88 12.15 0.35 13.31
N GLU A 89 12.11 0.68 12.01
CA GLU A 89 11.87 2.05 11.56
C GLU A 89 10.49 2.56 12.04
N ILE A 90 9.45 1.71 12.03
CA ILE A 90 8.13 2.07 12.59
C ILE A 90 8.23 2.41 14.08
N ASP A 91 8.96 1.61 14.85
CA ASP A 91 9.15 1.83 16.28
C ASP A 91 9.98 3.08 16.58
N GLU A 92 10.95 3.42 15.74
CA GLU A 92 11.83 4.58 15.89
C GLU A 92 11.15 5.90 15.51
N ILE A 93 10.49 5.95 14.35
CA ILE A 93 9.99 7.22 13.78
C ILE A 93 8.47 7.32 13.75
N ASN A 94 7.74 6.38 14.29
CA ASN A 94 6.30 6.12 14.24
C ASN A 94 5.75 5.73 12.85
N ILE A 95 4.53 5.16 12.85
CA ILE A 95 3.92 4.60 11.63
C ILE A 95 3.66 5.66 10.54
N LEU A 96 3.35 6.90 10.88
CA LEU A 96 3.10 7.94 9.87
C LEU A 96 4.39 8.29 9.14
N GLN A 97 5.48 8.53 9.87
CA GLN A 97 6.78 8.85 9.28
C GLN A 97 7.37 7.67 8.52
N ALA A 98 7.21 6.45 9.04
CA ALA A 98 7.63 5.22 8.36
C ALA A 98 6.84 5.00 7.05
N THR A 99 5.54 5.32 7.03
CA THR A 99 4.74 5.30 5.80
C THR A 99 5.28 6.28 4.77
N PHE A 100 5.56 7.53 5.17
CA PHE A 100 6.14 8.52 4.26
C PHE A 100 7.53 8.14 3.77
N LEU A 101 8.34 7.51 4.62
CA LEU A 101 9.66 7.00 4.23
C LEU A 101 9.54 5.90 3.16
N ALA A 102 8.61 4.96 3.34
CA ALA A 102 8.36 3.93 2.34
C ALA A 102 7.83 4.52 1.01
N MET A 103 6.89 5.49 1.07
CA MET A 103 6.39 6.19 -0.12
C MET A 103 7.51 6.92 -0.88
N GLU A 104 8.36 7.64 -0.17
CA GLU A 104 9.51 8.35 -0.75
C GLU A 104 10.46 7.39 -1.46
N ARG A 105 10.83 6.31 -0.79
CA ARG A 105 11.67 5.25 -1.38
C ARG A 105 11.02 4.66 -2.64
N ALA A 106 9.70 4.39 -2.62
CA ALA A 106 8.99 3.85 -3.77
C ALA A 106 9.02 4.81 -4.96
N MET A 107 8.78 6.11 -4.74
CA MET A 107 8.85 7.11 -5.80
C MET A 107 10.27 7.28 -6.36
N GLN A 108 11.30 7.20 -5.51
CA GLN A 108 12.71 7.32 -5.92
C GLN A 108 13.16 6.20 -6.85
N THR A 109 12.52 5.02 -6.83
CA THR A 109 12.86 3.91 -7.74
C THR A 109 12.27 4.06 -9.13
N LEU A 110 11.33 4.99 -9.34
CA LEU A 110 10.69 5.18 -10.64
C LEU A 110 11.68 5.73 -11.69
N SER A 111 11.57 5.21 -12.91
CA SER A 111 12.32 5.70 -14.07
C SER A 111 11.43 5.66 -15.31
N PRO A 112 11.11 6.80 -15.93
CA PRO A 112 11.54 8.18 -15.58
C PRO A 112 10.97 8.65 -14.24
N GLN A 113 11.57 9.71 -13.66
CA GLN A 113 11.07 10.31 -12.41
C GLN A 113 9.72 11.01 -12.64
N PRO A 114 8.77 10.92 -11.70
CA PRO A 114 7.47 11.58 -11.82
C PRO A 114 7.59 13.10 -11.68
N GLN A 115 6.69 13.81 -12.34
CA GLN A 115 6.52 15.26 -12.23
C GLN A 115 5.43 15.64 -11.22
N LEU A 116 4.53 14.71 -10.92
CA LEU A 116 3.45 14.83 -9.94
C LEU A 116 3.18 13.47 -9.30
N ALA A 117 3.00 13.47 -7.97
CA ALA A 117 2.51 12.32 -7.24
C ALA A 117 1.06 12.53 -6.77
N LEU A 118 0.17 11.61 -7.12
CA LEU A 118 -1.17 11.48 -6.57
C LEU A 118 -1.08 10.48 -5.41
N ILE A 119 -1.39 10.90 -4.19
CA ILE A 119 -1.22 10.09 -2.97
C ILE A 119 -2.58 9.78 -2.35
N ASP A 120 -2.85 8.51 -2.02
CA ASP A 120 -4.05 8.17 -1.25
C ASP A 120 -4.03 8.80 0.14
N GLY A 121 -5.19 9.34 0.56
CA GLY A 121 -5.38 9.92 1.87
C GLY A 121 -5.41 11.44 1.89
N ASN A 122 -5.19 12.00 3.10
CA ASN A 122 -5.32 13.43 3.36
C ASN A 122 -4.04 14.08 3.91
N ARG A 123 -2.93 13.36 3.90
CA ARG A 123 -1.64 13.82 4.45
C ARG A 123 -0.50 13.46 3.52
N ALA A 124 0.42 14.38 3.36
CA ALA A 124 1.70 14.18 2.71
C ALA A 124 2.77 14.98 3.46
N LYS A 125 4.05 14.68 3.21
CA LYS A 125 5.18 15.55 3.54
C LYS A 125 5.69 16.20 2.25
N ASP A 126 6.69 17.05 2.36
CA ASP A 126 7.49 17.44 1.19
C ASP A 126 8.34 16.24 0.74
N PHE A 127 8.13 15.79 -0.50
CA PHE A 127 8.89 14.72 -1.14
C PHE A 127 9.87 15.24 -2.21
N GLY A 128 10.03 16.56 -2.32
CA GLY A 128 10.87 17.18 -3.34
C GLY A 128 10.24 17.20 -4.75
N LEU A 129 8.95 16.86 -4.87
CA LEU A 129 8.15 16.97 -6.09
C LEU A 129 6.73 17.41 -5.74
N PRO A 130 5.98 17.98 -6.70
CA PRO A 130 4.57 18.32 -6.52
C PRO A 130 3.72 17.12 -6.09
N VAL A 131 2.85 17.31 -5.11
CA VAL A 131 1.99 16.27 -4.55
C VAL A 131 0.55 16.73 -4.51
N ARG A 132 -0.38 15.85 -4.84
CA ARG A 132 -1.81 16.01 -4.62
C ARG A 132 -2.34 14.83 -3.80
N THR A 133 -2.87 15.10 -2.63
CA THR A 133 -3.54 14.08 -1.79
C THR A 133 -5.00 13.92 -2.22
N ILE A 134 -5.47 12.69 -2.29
CA ILE A 134 -6.83 12.33 -2.71
C ILE A 134 -7.41 11.36 -1.70
N VAL A 135 -8.42 11.79 -0.95
CA VAL A 135 -9.12 10.94 0.01
C VAL A 135 -9.87 9.84 -0.74
N LYS A 136 -9.63 8.57 -0.40
CA LYS A 136 -10.12 7.39 -1.13
C LYS A 136 -9.63 7.37 -2.60
N GLY A 137 -8.41 7.81 -2.79
CA GLY A 137 -7.78 7.88 -4.12
C GLY A 137 -7.71 6.51 -4.81
N ASP A 138 -7.59 5.43 -4.05
CA ASP A 138 -7.64 4.04 -4.51
C ASP A 138 -8.92 3.66 -5.26
N SER A 139 -10.00 4.43 -5.08
CA SER A 139 -11.26 4.28 -5.84
C SER A 139 -11.54 5.43 -6.81
N LEU A 140 -10.65 6.41 -6.96
CA LEU A 140 -10.86 7.63 -7.73
C LEU A 140 -9.77 7.91 -8.78
N SER A 141 -8.58 7.28 -8.66
CA SER A 141 -7.42 7.45 -9.53
C SER A 141 -6.91 6.09 -9.97
N ALA A 142 -6.73 5.90 -11.26
CA ALA A 142 -6.20 4.66 -11.84
C ALA A 142 -4.79 4.35 -11.33
N SER A 143 -3.94 5.36 -11.25
CA SER A 143 -2.56 5.22 -10.78
C SER A 143 -2.50 4.87 -9.29
N ILE A 144 -3.36 5.47 -8.45
CA ILE A 144 -3.44 5.13 -7.01
C ILE A 144 -4.02 3.73 -6.83
N ALA A 145 -5.07 3.36 -7.58
CA ALA A 145 -5.65 2.00 -7.53
C ALA A 145 -4.59 0.94 -7.89
N ALA A 146 -3.77 1.19 -8.90
CA ALA A 146 -2.66 0.32 -9.26
C ALA A 146 -1.63 0.22 -8.12
N ALA A 147 -1.22 1.34 -7.53
CA ALA A 147 -0.30 1.36 -6.39
C ALA A 147 -0.86 0.61 -5.18
N SER A 148 -2.15 0.76 -4.87
CA SER A 148 -2.86 0.04 -3.81
C SER A 148 -2.75 -1.49 -3.98
N ILE A 149 -2.98 -1.98 -5.20
CA ILE A 149 -2.84 -3.40 -5.52
C ILE A 149 -1.40 -3.88 -5.37
N LEU A 150 -0.43 -3.11 -5.90
CA LEU A 150 0.99 -3.44 -5.78
C LEU A 150 1.44 -3.54 -4.32
N ALA A 151 1.12 -2.54 -3.50
CA ALA A 151 1.47 -2.53 -2.09
C ALA A 151 0.80 -3.68 -1.32
N LYS A 152 -0.50 -3.91 -1.56
CA LYS A 152 -1.29 -4.92 -0.87
C LYS A 152 -0.82 -6.33 -1.18
N VAL A 153 -0.65 -6.67 -2.46
CA VAL A 153 -0.24 -8.02 -2.87
C VAL A 153 1.19 -8.32 -2.40
N THR A 154 2.10 -7.36 -2.54
CA THR A 154 3.49 -7.55 -2.11
C THR A 154 3.59 -7.75 -0.60
N ARG A 155 2.86 -6.93 0.18
CA ARG A 155 2.85 -7.10 1.63
C ARG A 155 2.22 -8.42 2.06
N ASP A 156 1.12 -8.84 1.43
CA ASP A 156 0.44 -10.10 1.78
C ASP A 156 1.34 -11.31 1.48
N ARG A 157 2.10 -11.31 0.38
CA ARG A 157 3.10 -12.34 0.05
C ARG A 157 4.20 -12.39 1.13
N LEU A 158 4.73 -11.25 1.55
CA LEU A 158 5.72 -11.21 2.64
C LEU A 158 5.17 -11.77 3.95
N MET A 159 3.90 -11.49 4.28
CA MET A 159 3.28 -12.05 5.48
C MET A 159 3.03 -13.55 5.38
N GLU A 160 2.88 -14.12 4.19
CA GLU A 160 2.85 -15.56 3.95
C GLU A 160 4.23 -16.20 4.14
N GLU A 161 5.31 -15.52 3.73
CA GLU A 161 6.68 -15.95 3.99
C GLU A 161 7.01 -15.92 5.50
N TYR A 162 6.55 -14.88 6.20
CA TYR A 162 6.70 -14.82 7.67
C TYR A 162 5.86 -15.89 8.39
N ASP A 163 4.73 -16.29 7.86
CA ASP A 163 3.95 -17.41 8.41
C ASP A 163 4.74 -18.74 8.37
N ALA A 164 5.49 -18.97 7.30
CA ALA A 164 6.36 -20.14 7.18
C ALA A 164 7.53 -20.11 8.20
N GLN A 165 8.01 -18.91 8.56
CA GLN A 165 9.09 -18.72 9.54
C GLN A 165 8.57 -18.77 10.99
N TYR A 166 7.35 -18.30 11.22
CA TYR A 166 6.72 -18.18 12.54
C TYR A 166 5.30 -18.75 12.53
N PRO A 167 5.14 -20.07 12.27
CA PRO A 167 3.83 -20.66 11.99
C PRO A 167 2.84 -20.59 13.17
N GLN A 168 3.35 -20.42 14.41
CA GLN A 168 2.53 -20.33 15.62
C GLN A 168 1.63 -19.08 15.65
N TYR A 169 1.95 -18.01 14.90
CA TYR A 169 1.15 -16.78 14.91
C TYR A 169 0.01 -16.78 13.90
N GLY A 170 0.13 -17.45 12.75
CA GLY A 170 -0.88 -17.51 11.69
C GLY A 170 -0.93 -16.25 10.82
N PHE A 171 0.22 -15.68 10.49
CA PHE A 171 0.36 -14.45 9.69
C PHE A 171 -0.22 -14.57 8.28
N ALA A 172 -0.22 -15.76 7.68
CA ALA A 172 -0.84 -15.99 6.38
C ALA A 172 -2.34 -15.70 6.37
N VAL A 173 -3.02 -15.85 7.52
CA VAL A 173 -4.46 -15.61 7.63
C VAL A 173 -4.77 -14.15 7.89
N HIS A 174 -4.23 -13.59 8.96
CA HIS A 174 -4.59 -12.25 9.43
C HIS A 174 -3.60 -11.15 9.06
N LYS A 175 -2.54 -11.48 8.30
CA LYS A 175 -1.55 -10.54 7.78
C LYS A 175 -0.95 -9.59 8.84
N GLY A 176 -0.83 -10.07 10.08
CA GLY A 176 -0.29 -9.33 11.23
C GLY A 176 -1.30 -8.46 11.98
N TYR A 177 -2.58 -8.39 11.55
CA TYR A 177 -3.61 -7.64 12.27
C TYR A 177 -3.92 -8.26 13.64
N GLY A 178 -4.32 -7.44 14.60
CA GLY A 178 -4.67 -7.83 15.97
C GLY A 178 -6.00 -8.56 16.05
N THR A 179 -6.05 -9.78 15.55
CA THR A 179 -7.20 -10.69 15.69
C THR A 179 -7.11 -11.43 17.03
N LYS A 180 -8.21 -12.03 17.46
CA LYS A 180 -8.25 -12.87 18.68
C LYS A 180 -7.13 -13.93 18.65
N ARG A 181 -6.99 -14.65 17.53
CA ARG A 181 -5.94 -15.66 17.34
C ARG A 181 -4.52 -15.07 17.48
N HIS A 182 -4.28 -13.88 16.94
CA HIS A 182 -2.99 -13.22 17.03
C HIS A 182 -2.64 -12.85 18.50
N TYR A 183 -3.61 -12.32 19.23
CA TYR A 183 -3.42 -12.02 20.66
C TYR A 183 -3.26 -13.29 21.51
N GLU A 184 -3.93 -14.39 21.19
CA GLU A 184 -3.74 -15.69 21.87
C GLU A 184 -2.31 -16.20 21.62
N ALA A 185 -1.81 -16.15 20.41
CA ALA A 185 -0.43 -16.51 20.08
C ALA A 185 0.60 -15.62 20.81
N LEU A 186 0.33 -14.31 20.91
CA LEU A 186 1.19 -13.39 21.66
C LEU A 186 1.23 -13.71 23.16
N ARG A 187 0.12 -14.17 23.76
CA ARG A 187 0.12 -14.60 25.18
C ARG A 187 0.90 -15.88 25.39
N GLU A 188 0.82 -16.80 24.45
CA GLU A 188 1.46 -18.12 24.56
C GLU A 188 2.96 -18.08 24.21
N PHE A 189 3.33 -17.40 23.12
CA PHE A 189 4.68 -17.45 22.56
C PHE A 189 5.48 -16.14 22.74
N GLY A 190 4.84 -15.08 23.25
CA GLY A 190 5.46 -13.74 23.27
C GLY A 190 5.54 -13.11 21.87
N PRO A 191 6.22 -11.97 21.73
CA PRO A 191 6.40 -11.31 20.43
C PRO A 191 7.54 -11.96 19.63
N SER A 192 7.36 -12.14 18.34
CA SER A 192 8.43 -12.49 17.39
C SER A 192 9.25 -11.25 17.00
N PRO A 193 10.40 -11.43 16.31
CA PRO A 193 11.24 -10.31 15.84
C PRO A 193 10.54 -9.31 14.92
N ILE A 194 9.49 -9.74 14.22
CA ILE A 194 8.73 -8.87 13.29
C ILE A 194 7.58 -8.12 13.97
N HIS A 195 7.39 -8.22 15.27
CA HIS A 195 6.38 -7.44 15.98
C HIS A 195 6.82 -6.01 16.24
N ARG A 196 5.88 -5.07 16.10
CA ARG A 196 6.09 -3.65 16.38
C ARG A 196 5.92 -3.41 17.87
N LYS A 197 7.02 -3.17 18.56
CA LYS A 197 7.03 -3.00 20.03
C LYS A 197 6.12 -1.87 20.51
N THR A 198 6.11 -0.77 19.75
CA THR A 198 5.28 0.40 20.09
C THR A 198 3.78 0.11 19.99
N PHE A 199 3.37 -0.83 19.12
CA PHE A 199 1.96 -1.22 18.95
C PHE A 199 1.50 -2.20 20.03
N LEU A 200 2.41 -2.91 20.68
CA LEU A 200 2.11 -3.87 21.72
C LEU A 200 2.03 -3.26 23.13
N LYS A 201 2.32 -1.96 23.32
CA LYS A 201 2.30 -1.32 24.66
C LYS A 201 0.99 -1.57 25.38
N LYS A 202 -0.16 -1.33 24.73
CA LYS A 202 -1.48 -1.56 25.34
C LYS A 202 -1.77 -3.03 25.64
N PHE A 203 -1.18 -3.96 24.90
CA PHE A 203 -1.31 -5.39 25.14
C PHE A 203 -0.61 -5.80 26.45
N TYR A 204 0.54 -5.20 26.75
CA TYR A 204 1.24 -5.49 28.00
C TYR A 204 0.70 -4.73 29.21
N GLU A 205 0.03 -3.60 29.00
CA GLU A 205 -0.61 -2.84 30.08
C GLU A 205 -1.94 -3.49 30.51
N ASN A 206 -2.61 -4.25 29.64
CA ASN A 206 -3.85 -4.96 29.91
C ASN A 206 -3.81 -6.37 29.29
N PRO A 207 -3.05 -7.30 29.91
CA PRO A 207 -2.79 -8.63 29.38
C PRO A 207 -4.02 -9.56 29.36
#